data_6d1e8bff886c549ea7dc1dbdfb6d743c
#
_entry.id   6d1e8bff886c549ea7dc1dbdfb6d743c
#
_cell.length_a   1.000
_cell.length_b   1.000
_cell.length_c   1.000
_cell.angle_alpha   90.00
_cell.angle_beta   90.00
_cell.angle_gamma   90.00
#
_symmetry.space_group_name_H-M   'P 1'
#
loop_
_entity.id
_entity.type
_entity.pdbx_description
1 polymer ?
#
loop_
_entity_poly.entity_id
_entity_poly.type
_entity_poly.pdbx_seq_one_letter_code
_entity_poly.pdbx_strand_id
1 'polypeptide(L)'
;MKVKIYPSKVHGTVAIPSSKSMAHRALICASLAKGCSTLSGITPSKDIEATISCMQALGAKIEKVEDNYIVHGTDLQVQAQNILCDCHESGSTLRFLIPVASLTNQKVTFIGQGRLMKRPMDIYQTLFDQQNLSFIQEEDHIEIQGALKENHYTIPGDISSQFISGLLFTLPLLPKESTITIQEPFESKSYVDLTLQMLKNFGITIHQKGNTYSIPGSQHYQAKNVHVEGDYSQMAFFGVLASLQSELTITNMDPDSMQGDKAILYQLQNAGAKVSTKNDQITVTHQPLQAQTIDLANCPDLGPILCVLASFCKGCTHFIHAKRLRIKESDRIEAMETELKKWGVDISSTEDTITIYGKETYDRKDVIIDGHNDHRIVMAMSVFGLCAKHPSVIQGAQAITKSYPTFFDDILKIHGKVEIV
;
A
#
# COMPACT_ATOMS: atom_id res chain seq x y z
N MET A 1 20.12 -5.50 7.91
CA MET A 1 20.67 -5.70 6.55
C MET A 1 21.19 -4.37 6.03
N LYS A 2 22.39 -4.36 5.49
CA LYS A 2 22.93 -3.23 4.74
C LYS A 2 23.07 -3.65 3.29
N VAL A 3 22.84 -2.75 2.37
CA VAL A 3 22.99 -3.00 0.94
C VAL A 3 23.81 -1.87 0.32
N LYS A 4 24.82 -2.22 -0.44
CA LYS A 4 25.63 -1.28 -1.22
C LYS A 4 25.09 -1.23 -2.64
N ILE A 5 24.76 -0.04 -3.10
CA ILE A 5 24.24 0.24 -4.43
C ILE A 5 25.33 0.87 -5.26
N TYR A 6 25.58 0.32 -6.45
CA TYR A 6 26.56 0.85 -7.38
C TYR A 6 25.85 1.49 -8.58
N PRO A 7 26.31 2.66 -9.06
CA PRO A 7 25.83 3.24 -10.31
C PRO A 7 25.89 2.22 -11.44
N SER A 8 24.77 2.02 -12.13
CA SER A 8 24.71 1.03 -13.20
C SER A 8 23.53 1.32 -14.14
N LYS A 9 23.76 1.11 -15.45
CA LYS A 9 22.69 1.16 -16.44
C LYS A 9 21.92 -0.16 -16.42
N VAL A 10 20.61 -0.04 -16.33
CA VAL A 10 19.71 -1.19 -16.35
C VAL A 10 19.11 -1.40 -17.73
N HIS A 11 18.73 -2.63 -18.06
CA HIS A 11 18.03 -2.99 -19.29
C HIS A 11 17.36 -4.36 -19.16
N GLY A 12 16.41 -4.64 -20.05
CA GLY A 12 15.72 -5.93 -20.09
C GLY A 12 14.30 -5.85 -19.59
N THR A 13 13.84 -6.96 -18.98
CA THR A 13 12.44 -7.12 -18.57
C THR A 13 12.36 -7.47 -17.09
N VAL A 14 11.41 -6.87 -16.38
CA VAL A 14 11.09 -7.17 -14.98
C VAL A 14 9.60 -7.51 -14.85
N ALA A 15 9.30 -8.60 -14.15
CA ALA A 15 7.93 -8.96 -13.78
C ALA A 15 7.60 -8.38 -12.40
N ILE A 16 6.56 -7.58 -12.31
CA ILE A 16 6.17 -6.93 -11.05
C ILE A 16 5.39 -7.91 -10.16
N PRO A 17 5.67 -7.93 -8.85
CA PRO A 17 4.87 -8.70 -7.90
C PRO A 17 3.42 -8.22 -7.86
N SER A 18 2.54 -9.08 -7.39
CA SER A 18 1.12 -8.77 -7.26
C SER A 18 0.84 -7.57 -6.35
N SER A 19 -0.27 -6.90 -6.64
CA SER A 19 -0.74 -5.77 -5.82
C SER A 19 -1.05 -6.21 -4.39
N LYS A 20 -0.23 -5.73 -3.45
CA LYS A 20 -0.45 -5.95 -2.02
C LYS A 20 -1.83 -5.47 -1.58
N SER A 21 -2.25 -4.30 -2.08
CA SER A 21 -3.56 -3.72 -1.78
C SER A 21 -4.72 -4.58 -2.25
N MET A 22 -4.60 -5.21 -3.42
CA MET A 22 -5.60 -6.14 -3.95
C MET A 22 -5.55 -7.49 -3.21
N ALA A 23 -4.36 -8.00 -2.90
CA ALA A 23 -4.17 -9.28 -2.19
C ALA A 23 -4.82 -9.27 -0.79
N HIS A 24 -4.63 -8.21 0.00
CA HIS A 24 -5.34 -8.05 1.29
C HIS A 24 -6.86 -8.17 1.13
N ARG A 25 -7.41 -7.45 0.14
CA ARG A 25 -8.84 -7.43 -0.13
C ARG A 25 -9.37 -8.78 -0.58
N ALA A 26 -8.67 -9.44 -1.49
CA ALA A 26 -9.02 -10.77 -1.97
C ALA A 26 -9.01 -11.81 -0.84
N LEU A 27 -7.98 -11.79 0.02
CA LEU A 27 -7.87 -12.67 1.18
C LEU A 27 -9.02 -12.47 2.16
N ILE A 28 -9.34 -11.21 2.49
CA ILE A 28 -10.44 -10.89 3.42
C ILE A 28 -11.79 -11.33 2.83
N CYS A 29 -12.09 -10.97 1.57
CA CYS A 29 -13.35 -11.35 0.93
C CYS A 29 -13.49 -12.87 0.79
N ALA A 30 -12.42 -13.58 0.38
CA ALA A 30 -12.41 -15.04 0.31
C ALA A 30 -12.60 -15.70 1.67
N SER A 31 -12.00 -15.12 2.72
CA SER A 31 -12.15 -15.62 4.10
C SER A 31 -13.53 -15.39 4.68
N LEU A 32 -14.27 -14.41 4.21
CA LEU A 32 -15.67 -14.14 4.60
C LEU A 32 -16.68 -14.84 3.69
N ALA A 33 -16.21 -15.46 2.60
CA ALA A 33 -17.08 -16.11 1.61
C ALA A 33 -17.45 -17.54 2.04
N LYS A 34 -18.73 -17.87 1.91
CA LYS A 34 -19.21 -19.23 2.17
C LYS A 34 -18.72 -20.17 1.05
N GLY A 35 -17.88 -21.14 1.38
CA GLY A 35 -17.31 -22.10 0.43
C GLY A 35 -15.79 -22.00 0.29
N CYS A 36 -15.27 -22.40 -0.88
CA CYS A 36 -13.85 -22.46 -1.16
C CYS A 36 -13.50 -21.52 -2.32
N SER A 37 -12.49 -20.67 -2.12
CA SER A 37 -11.94 -19.76 -3.13
C SER A 37 -10.50 -20.11 -3.43
N THR A 38 -10.08 -19.97 -4.70
CA THR A 38 -8.68 -20.05 -5.10
C THR A 38 -8.17 -18.67 -5.46
N LEU A 39 -7.13 -18.21 -4.75
CA LEU A 39 -6.47 -16.93 -5.01
C LEU A 39 -5.11 -17.21 -5.64
N SER A 40 -4.90 -16.71 -6.86
CA SER A 40 -3.65 -16.86 -7.61
C SER A 40 -2.92 -15.54 -7.78
N GLY A 41 -1.63 -15.60 -8.09
CA GLY A 41 -0.80 -14.43 -8.33
C GLY A 41 -0.38 -13.69 -7.05
N ILE A 42 -0.72 -14.15 -5.85
CA ILE A 42 -0.36 -13.45 -4.61
C ILE A 42 1.12 -13.67 -4.28
N THR A 43 1.89 -12.60 -4.28
CA THR A 43 3.28 -12.60 -3.83
C THR A 43 3.35 -12.58 -2.30
N PRO A 44 4.01 -13.56 -1.66
CA PRO A 44 4.20 -13.56 -0.22
C PRO A 44 4.97 -12.33 0.27
N SER A 45 4.50 -11.74 1.35
CA SER A 45 5.19 -10.67 2.06
C SER A 45 4.73 -10.66 3.52
N LYS A 46 5.49 -10.02 4.41
CA LYS A 46 5.15 -9.97 5.84
C LYS A 46 3.75 -9.39 6.10
N ASP A 47 3.36 -8.38 5.32
CA ASP A 47 2.02 -7.79 5.45
C ASP A 47 0.91 -8.76 5.02
N ILE A 48 1.15 -9.54 3.96
CA ILE A 48 0.19 -10.55 3.49
C ILE A 48 0.10 -11.72 4.46
N GLU A 49 1.24 -12.18 5.00
CA GLU A 49 1.30 -13.21 6.03
C GLU A 49 0.52 -12.80 7.29
N ALA A 50 0.64 -11.53 7.71
CA ALA A 50 -0.14 -10.98 8.82
C ALA A 50 -1.66 -11.07 8.56
N THR A 51 -2.13 -10.72 7.36
CA THR A 51 -3.56 -10.85 7.03
C THR A 51 -4.02 -12.30 7.03
N ILE A 52 -3.23 -13.21 6.46
CA ILE A 52 -3.53 -14.65 6.47
C ILE A 52 -3.66 -15.15 7.91
N SER A 53 -2.65 -14.88 8.74
CA SER A 53 -2.62 -15.31 10.14
C SER A 53 -3.80 -14.76 10.96
N CYS A 54 -4.13 -13.48 10.80
CA CYS A 54 -5.26 -12.88 11.48
C CYS A 54 -6.60 -13.46 11.00
N MET A 55 -6.79 -13.69 9.68
CA MET A 55 -8.01 -14.33 9.18
C MET A 55 -8.14 -15.78 9.64
N GLN A 56 -7.02 -16.51 9.78
CA GLN A 56 -7.01 -17.84 10.37
C GLN A 56 -7.39 -17.80 11.87
N ALA A 57 -6.90 -16.83 12.62
CA ALA A 57 -7.31 -16.61 14.02
C ALA A 57 -8.81 -16.29 14.14
N LEU A 58 -9.39 -15.63 13.12
CA LEU A 58 -10.81 -15.34 12.98
C LEU A 58 -11.63 -16.52 12.41
N GLY A 59 -11.02 -17.69 12.20
CA GLY A 59 -11.69 -18.96 11.88
C GLY A 59 -11.66 -19.36 10.41
N ALA A 60 -11.03 -18.60 9.51
CA ALA A 60 -10.83 -19.03 8.13
C ALA A 60 -9.74 -20.11 8.05
N LYS A 61 -9.85 -21.04 7.06
CA LYS A 61 -8.80 -21.99 6.76
C LYS A 61 -8.13 -21.60 5.46
N ILE A 62 -6.85 -21.24 5.54
CA ILE A 62 -6.07 -20.75 4.41
C ILE A 62 -4.84 -21.64 4.25
N GLU A 63 -4.67 -22.23 3.09
CA GLU A 63 -3.57 -23.13 2.75
C GLU A 63 -2.87 -22.63 1.48
N LYS A 64 -1.55 -22.65 1.49
CA LYS A 64 -0.77 -22.40 0.27
C LYS A 64 -0.54 -23.72 -0.43
N VAL A 65 -1.01 -23.82 -1.68
CA VAL A 65 -0.84 -24.99 -2.54
C VAL A 65 -0.17 -24.51 -3.83
N GLU A 66 1.08 -24.90 -4.02
CA GLU A 66 1.95 -24.37 -5.08
C GLU A 66 2.02 -22.84 -5.03
N ASP A 67 1.62 -22.15 -6.09
CA ASP A 67 1.60 -20.69 -6.20
C ASP A 67 0.24 -20.08 -5.85
N ASN A 68 -0.72 -20.89 -5.38
CA ASN A 68 -2.07 -20.44 -5.05
C ASN A 68 -2.35 -20.49 -3.55
N TYR A 69 -3.29 -19.69 -3.09
CA TYR A 69 -3.89 -19.80 -1.77
C TYR A 69 -5.31 -20.38 -1.91
N ILE A 70 -5.56 -21.49 -1.24
CA ILE A 70 -6.88 -22.10 -1.13
C ILE A 70 -7.50 -21.60 0.19
N VAL A 71 -8.63 -20.91 0.07
CA VAL A 71 -9.28 -20.24 1.20
C VAL A 71 -10.66 -20.86 1.41
N HIS A 72 -10.85 -21.49 2.56
CA HIS A 72 -12.17 -21.88 3.07
C HIS A 72 -12.63 -20.81 4.05
N GLY A 73 -13.74 -20.17 3.75
CA GLY A 73 -14.22 -19.04 4.51
C GLY A 73 -14.79 -19.43 5.89
N THR A 74 -14.98 -18.41 6.71
CA THR A 74 -15.50 -18.49 8.07
C THR A 74 -16.85 -17.80 8.17
N ASP A 75 -17.68 -18.24 9.11
CA ASP A 75 -18.88 -17.53 9.57
C ASP A 75 -18.60 -16.63 10.79
N LEU A 76 -17.34 -16.51 11.17
CA LEU A 76 -16.87 -15.74 12.34
C LEU A 76 -17.38 -16.28 13.70
N GLN A 77 -17.91 -17.50 13.73
CA GLN A 77 -18.35 -18.18 14.97
C GLN A 77 -17.17 -18.85 15.67
N VAL A 78 -16.23 -18.03 16.16
CA VAL A 78 -15.04 -18.53 16.85
C VAL A 78 -15.38 -18.85 18.30
N GLN A 79 -14.99 -20.05 18.75
CA GLN A 79 -15.27 -20.52 20.13
C GLN A 79 -14.27 -19.99 21.17
N ALA A 80 -13.15 -19.42 20.75
CA ALA A 80 -12.13 -18.88 21.66
C ALA A 80 -12.66 -17.61 22.35
N GLN A 81 -12.50 -17.54 23.66
CA GLN A 81 -12.92 -16.35 24.44
C GLN A 81 -12.01 -15.13 24.19
N ASN A 82 -10.75 -15.38 23.85
CA ASN A 82 -9.79 -14.34 23.50
C ASN A 82 -9.13 -14.71 22.17
N ILE A 83 -9.21 -13.82 21.21
CA ILE A 83 -8.61 -14.00 19.88
C ILE A 83 -7.39 -13.07 19.79
N LEU A 84 -6.23 -13.60 19.41
CA LEU A 84 -5.02 -12.82 19.19
C LEU A 84 -4.76 -12.69 17.69
N CYS A 85 -4.63 -11.45 17.21
CA CYS A 85 -4.30 -11.10 15.85
C CYS A 85 -2.96 -10.35 15.80
N ASP A 86 -1.89 -11.00 15.31
CA ASP A 86 -0.61 -10.33 15.09
C ASP A 86 -0.60 -9.68 13.71
N CYS A 87 -0.66 -8.36 13.71
CA CYS A 87 -0.64 -7.55 12.48
C CYS A 87 0.78 -7.23 11.99
N HIS A 88 1.83 -7.67 12.69
CA HIS A 88 3.21 -7.26 12.42
C HIS A 88 3.31 -5.73 12.28
N GLU A 89 3.66 -5.20 11.11
CA GLU A 89 3.66 -3.77 10.82
C GLU A 89 2.57 -3.34 9.83
N SER A 90 1.63 -4.26 9.49
CA SER A 90 0.61 -4.07 8.45
C SER A 90 -0.56 -3.19 8.91
N GLY A 91 -0.54 -1.91 8.53
CA GLY A 91 -1.68 -1.01 8.77
C GLY A 91 -2.95 -1.41 8.02
N SER A 92 -2.84 -2.10 6.88
CA SER A 92 -3.99 -2.63 6.15
C SER A 92 -4.66 -3.76 6.94
N THR A 93 -3.87 -4.73 7.42
CA THR A 93 -4.39 -5.83 8.25
C THR A 93 -5.12 -5.29 9.46
N LEU A 94 -4.48 -4.42 10.24
CA LEU A 94 -5.06 -3.87 11.46
C LEU A 94 -6.39 -3.13 11.18
N ARG A 95 -6.37 -2.14 10.27
CA ARG A 95 -7.54 -1.29 10.05
C ARG A 95 -8.66 -1.99 9.30
N PHE A 96 -8.36 -2.96 8.43
CA PHE A 96 -9.41 -3.73 7.77
C PHE A 96 -10.08 -4.70 8.73
N LEU A 97 -9.31 -5.30 9.65
CA LEU A 97 -9.82 -6.40 10.47
C LEU A 97 -10.44 -5.97 11.80
N ILE A 98 -10.18 -4.77 12.32
CA ILE A 98 -10.85 -4.29 13.54
C ILE A 98 -12.38 -4.38 13.41
N PRO A 99 -13.04 -3.81 12.36
CA PRO A 99 -14.48 -3.94 12.22
C PRO A 99 -14.93 -5.38 11.95
N VAL A 100 -14.19 -6.14 11.13
CA VAL A 100 -14.52 -7.55 10.84
C VAL A 100 -14.48 -8.40 12.11
N ALA A 101 -13.42 -8.26 12.90
CA ALA A 101 -13.22 -9.01 14.13
C ALA A 101 -14.29 -8.72 15.20
N SER A 102 -14.85 -7.49 15.20
CA SER A 102 -15.94 -7.14 16.11
C SER A 102 -17.15 -8.05 15.96
N LEU A 103 -17.39 -8.58 14.74
CA LEU A 103 -18.54 -9.46 14.46
C LEU A 103 -18.46 -10.81 15.18
N THR A 104 -17.29 -11.20 15.66
CA THR A 104 -17.15 -12.42 16.50
C THR A 104 -17.82 -12.26 17.84
N ASN A 105 -18.10 -11.01 18.26
CA ASN A 105 -18.60 -10.64 19.59
C ASN A 105 -17.70 -11.14 20.75
N GLN A 106 -16.47 -11.53 20.44
CA GLN A 106 -15.46 -11.97 21.42
C GLN A 106 -14.50 -10.82 21.75
N LYS A 107 -13.69 -11.01 22.78
CA LYS A 107 -12.55 -10.15 23.02
C LYS A 107 -11.47 -10.46 21.97
N VAL A 108 -11.03 -9.46 21.22
CA VAL A 108 -9.98 -9.57 20.22
C VAL A 108 -8.86 -8.61 20.56
N THR A 109 -7.65 -9.13 20.65
CA THR A 109 -6.43 -8.35 20.89
C THR A 109 -5.61 -8.31 19.60
N PHE A 110 -5.35 -7.12 19.11
CA PHE A 110 -4.44 -6.87 18.00
C PHE A 110 -3.09 -6.42 18.54
N ILE A 111 -2.03 -7.12 18.14
CA ILE A 111 -0.65 -6.73 18.44
C ILE A 111 0.06 -6.32 17.15
N GLY A 112 1.12 -5.52 17.29
CA GLY A 112 1.90 -5.08 16.15
C GLY A 112 3.29 -4.62 16.54
N GLN A 113 4.12 -4.37 15.54
CA GLN A 113 5.50 -3.98 15.68
C GLN A 113 5.76 -2.59 15.10
N GLY A 114 6.94 -2.05 15.37
CA GLY A 114 7.37 -0.76 14.85
C GLY A 114 6.47 0.38 15.33
N ARG A 115 5.96 1.18 14.39
CA ARG A 115 5.07 2.31 14.70
C ARG A 115 3.57 1.96 14.61
N LEU A 116 3.21 0.67 14.35
CA LEU A 116 1.83 0.33 14.01
C LEU A 116 0.83 0.71 15.10
N MET A 117 1.11 0.36 16.37
CA MET A 117 0.22 0.65 17.49
C MET A 117 0.14 2.15 17.85
N LYS A 118 1.14 2.94 17.40
CA LYS A 118 1.16 4.41 17.60
C LYS A 118 0.44 5.18 16.49
N ARG A 119 -0.03 4.49 15.44
CA ARG A 119 -0.81 5.16 14.37
C ARG A 119 -2.19 5.54 14.89
N PRO A 120 -2.73 6.71 14.47
CA PRO A 120 -4.05 7.16 14.92
C PRO A 120 -5.15 6.13 14.62
N MET A 121 -5.97 5.83 15.62
CA MET A 121 -7.17 4.97 15.52
C MET A 121 -8.42 5.67 16.03
N ASP A 122 -8.35 6.98 16.24
CA ASP A 122 -9.42 7.82 16.82
C ASP A 122 -10.78 7.62 16.10
N ILE A 123 -10.74 7.31 14.81
CA ILE A 123 -11.97 7.03 14.04
C ILE A 123 -12.67 5.80 14.61
N TYR A 124 -11.95 4.68 14.79
CA TYR A 124 -12.58 3.48 15.36
C TYR A 124 -12.90 3.65 16.83
N GLN A 125 -12.03 4.31 17.61
CA GLN A 125 -12.33 4.65 19.00
C GLN A 125 -13.69 5.36 19.08
N THR A 126 -13.88 6.42 18.31
CA THR A 126 -15.13 7.18 18.28
C THR A 126 -16.33 6.32 17.89
N LEU A 127 -16.19 5.46 16.87
CA LEU A 127 -17.29 4.60 16.41
C LEU A 127 -17.69 3.55 17.45
N PHE A 128 -16.73 2.97 18.16
CA PHE A 128 -16.97 2.01 19.22
C PHE A 128 -17.61 2.68 20.42
N ASP A 129 -17.13 3.85 20.85
CA ASP A 129 -17.68 4.63 21.96
C ASP A 129 -19.15 5.04 21.70
N GLN A 130 -19.48 5.48 20.47
CA GLN A 130 -20.85 5.82 20.07
C GLN A 130 -21.82 4.64 20.18
N GLN A 131 -21.33 3.42 20.12
CA GLN A 131 -22.14 2.21 20.23
C GLN A 131 -22.03 1.52 21.59
N ASN A 132 -21.34 2.13 22.56
CA ASN A 132 -21.03 1.58 23.89
C ASN A 132 -20.32 0.23 23.79
N LEU A 133 -19.36 0.10 22.86
CA LEU A 133 -18.48 -1.05 22.69
C LEU A 133 -17.11 -0.73 23.26
N SER A 134 -16.38 -1.79 23.67
CA SER A 134 -15.01 -1.62 24.21
C SER A 134 -14.00 -1.42 23.07
N PHE A 135 -13.19 -0.39 23.17
CA PHE A 135 -12.01 -0.14 22.35
C PHE A 135 -10.92 0.45 23.25
N ILE A 136 -9.80 -0.25 23.39
CA ILE A 136 -8.68 0.16 24.22
C ILE A 136 -7.44 0.14 23.33
N GLN A 137 -6.76 1.29 23.21
CA GLN A 137 -5.47 1.37 22.51
C GLN A 137 -4.37 1.69 23.51
N GLU A 138 -3.43 0.77 23.62
CA GLU A 138 -2.21 0.89 24.43
C GLU A 138 -0.97 1.04 23.52
N GLU A 139 0.22 1.16 24.12
CA GLU A 139 1.46 1.35 23.36
C GLU A 139 1.82 0.14 22.49
N ASP A 140 1.43 -1.07 22.87
CA ASP A 140 1.83 -2.35 22.29
C ASP A 140 0.66 -3.16 21.70
N HIS A 141 -0.60 -2.79 22.01
CA HIS A 141 -1.76 -3.52 21.49
C HIS A 141 -3.02 -2.64 21.38
N ILE A 142 -4.00 -3.19 20.65
CA ILE A 142 -5.38 -2.68 20.61
C ILE A 142 -6.29 -3.84 21.01
N GLU A 143 -7.20 -3.59 21.93
CA GLU A 143 -8.19 -4.55 22.39
C GLU A 143 -9.59 -4.05 22.06
N ILE A 144 -10.40 -4.92 21.44
CA ILE A 144 -11.81 -4.64 21.16
C ILE A 144 -12.72 -5.72 21.75
N GLN A 145 -13.94 -5.31 22.10
CA GLN A 145 -14.98 -6.26 22.50
C GLN A 145 -16.37 -5.69 22.16
N GLY A 146 -17.22 -6.57 21.62
CA GLY A 146 -18.58 -6.27 21.21
C GLY A 146 -18.72 -6.07 19.70
N ALA A 147 -19.88 -6.44 19.17
CA ALA A 147 -20.18 -6.39 17.75
C ALA A 147 -20.70 -5.01 17.31
N LEU A 148 -20.11 -4.46 16.25
CA LEU A 148 -20.64 -3.30 15.57
C LEU A 148 -22.09 -3.55 15.12
N LYS A 149 -22.92 -2.50 15.15
CA LYS A 149 -24.32 -2.54 14.75
C LYS A 149 -24.54 -1.65 13.55
N GLU A 150 -25.68 -1.85 12.91
CA GLU A 150 -26.14 -1.00 11.81
C GLU A 150 -26.27 0.47 12.29
N ASN A 151 -25.76 1.38 11.46
CA ASN A 151 -25.77 2.81 11.79
C ASN A 151 -25.58 3.66 10.54
N HIS A 152 -25.74 4.96 10.73
CA HIS A 152 -25.20 5.98 9.83
C HIS A 152 -23.80 6.37 10.31
N TYR A 153 -22.77 5.94 9.57
CA TYR A 153 -21.38 6.22 9.89
C TYR A 153 -20.90 7.47 9.14
N THR A 154 -20.30 8.42 9.86
CA THR A 154 -19.67 9.60 9.27
C THR A 154 -18.16 9.50 9.46
N ILE A 155 -17.39 9.49 8.35
CA ILE A 155 -15.96 9.24 8.36
C ILE A 155 -15.22 10.42 7.69
N PRO A 156 -14.19 11.00 8.34
CA PRO A 156 -13.29 11.94 7.67
C PRO A 156 -12.60 11.30 6.47
N GLY A 157 -12.59 11.99 5.32
CA GLY A 157 -12.05 11.46 4.07
C GLY A 157 -10.55 11.67 3.89
N ASP A 158 -9.94 12.53 4.72
CA ASP A 158 -8.53 12.97 4.61
C ASP A 158 -7.53 12.20 5.48
N ILE A 159 -7.99 11.27 6.34
CA ILE A 159 -7.11 10.52 7.24
C ILE A 159 -6.62 9.23 6.59
N SER A 160 -7.49 8.28 6.33
CA SER A 160 -7.13 7.02 5.67
C SER A 160 -8.33 6.29 5.10
N SER A 161 -8.26 5.93 3.81
CA SER A 161 -9.26 5.07 3.15
C SER A 161 -9.38 3.67 3.76
N GLN A 162 -8.44 3.25 4.60
CA GLN A 162 -8.45 1.94 5.25
C GLN A 162 -9.58 1.82 6.28
N PHE A 163 -9.95 2.91 6.97
CA PHE A 163 -11.08 2.91 7.89
C PHE A 163 -12.41 2.68 7.15
N ILE A 164 -12.58 3.34 6.01
CA ILE A 164 -13.75 3.17 5.15
C ILE A 164 -13.80 1.73 4.63
N SER A 165 -12.68 1.21 4.12
CA SER A 165 -12.59 -0.15 3.60
C SER A 165 -12.89 -1.21 4.66
N GLY A 166 -12.42 -1.05 5.88
CA GLY A 166 -12.72 -1.96 7.00
C GLY A 166 -14.23 -2.03 7.29
N LEU A 167 -14.90 -0.91 7.31
CA LEU A 167 -16.37 -0.86 7.47
C LEU A 167 -17.07 -1.49 6.26
N LEU A 168 -16.61 -1.23 5.03
CA LEU A 168 -17.20 -1.81 3.82
C LEU A 168 -17.10 -3.34 3.78
N PHE A 169 -16.07 -3.96 4.37
CA PHE A 169 -16.00 -5.42 4.52
C PHE A 169 -17.01 -5.95 5.55
N THR A 170 -17.36 -5.16 6.55
CA THR A 170 -18.10 -5.59 7.73
C THR A 170 -19.62 -5.36 7.61
N LEU A 171 -20.00 -4.17 7.19
CA LEU A 171 -21.39 -3.72 7.22
C LEU A 171 -22.36 -4.54 6.35
N PRO A 172 -21.98 -5.13 5.21
CA PRO A 172 -22.85 -6.01 4.45
C PRO A 172 -23.34 -7.24 5.22
N LEU A 173 -22.55 -7.70 6.21
CA LEU A 173 -22.87 -8.89 7.02
C LEU A 173 -23.88 -8.59 8.15
N LEU A 174 -24.11 -7.32 8.48
CA LEU A 174 -25.06 -6.92 9.51
C LEU A 174 -26.52 -7.17 9.07
N PRO A 175 -27.45 -7.38 10.02
CA PRO A 175 -28.85 -7.72 9.69
C PRO A 175 -29.60 -6.67 8.88
N LYS A 176 -29.30 -5.37 9.05
CA LYS A 176 -30.03 -4.28 8.39
C LYS A 176 -29.09 -3.39 7.60
N GLU A 177 -29.67 -2.48 6.84
CA GLU A 177 -28.93 -1.47 6.08
C GLU A 177 -28.10 -0.55 6.98
N SER A 178 -26.89 -0.23 6.51
CA SER A 178 -26.04 0.81 7.07
C SER A 178 -25.69 1.83 5.99
N THR A 179 -25.26 3.03 6.41
CA THR A 179 -24.74 4.04 5.49
C THR A 179 -23.39 4.55 5.97
N ILE A 180 -22.52 4.90 5.02
CA ILE A 180 -21.26 5.60 5.30
C ILE A 180 -21.28 6.91 4.51
N THR A 181 -21.16 8.05 5.19
CA THR A 181 -20.95 9.35 4.56
C THR A 181 -19.52 9.80 4.80
N ILE A 182 -18.81 10.10 3.72
CA ILE A 182 -17.43 10.58 3.77
C ILE A 182 -17.42 12.10 3.75
N GLN A 183 -16.78 12.69 4.75
CA GLN A 183 -16.59 14.14 4.84
C GLN A 183 -15.46 14.56 3.89
N GLU A 184 -15.62 15.71 3.25
CA GLU A 184 -14.60 16.32 2.42
C GLU A 184 -13.45 16.92 3.28
N PRO A 185 -12.20 16.93 2.76
CA PRO A 185 -11.82 16.41 1.44
C PRO A 185 -11.75 14.87 1.42
N PHE A 186 -12.14 14.24 0.30
CA PHE A 186 -12.10 12.80 0.14
C PHE A 186 -10.85 12.36 -0.62
N GLU A 187 -9.79 12.09 0.09
CA GLU A 187 -8.51 11.63 -0.45
C GLU A 187 -8.43 10.09 -0.54
N SER A 188 -7.57 9.61 -1.43
CA SER A 188 -7.38 8.16 -1.68
C SER A 188 -8.68 7.40 -1.97
N LYS A 189 -9.62 8.07 -2.64
CA LYS A 189 -10.86 7.45 -3.10
C LYS A 189 -10.60 6.18 -3.94
N SER A 190 -9.56 6.18 -4.75
CA SER A 190 -9.13 5.03 -5.55
C SER A 190 -8.97 3.73 -4.74
N TYR A 191 -8.46 3.79 -3.51
CA TYR A 191 -8.35 2.61 -2.65
C TYR A 191 -9.71 2.14 -2.09
N VAL A 192 -10.68 3.05 -1.95
CA VAL A 192 -12.07 2.67 -1.63
C VAL A 192 -12.71 2.01 -2.85
N ASP A 193 -12.49 2.55 -4.04
CA ASP A 193 -12.97 1.99 -5.30
C ASP A 193 -12.43 0.56 -5.53
N LEU A 194 -11.14 0.29 -5.21
CA LEU A 194 -10.59 -1.07 -5.20
C LEU A 194 -11.35 -2.01 -4.24
N THR A 195 -11.75 -1.49 -3.06
CA THR A 195 -12.54 -2.28 -2.11
C THR A 195 -13.92 -2.58 -2.67
N LEU A 196 -14.59 -1.59 -3.24
CA LEU A 196 -15.91 -1.77 -3.87
C LEU A 196 -15.87 -2.77 -5.02
N GLN A 197 -14.83 -2.72 -5.87
CA GLN A 197 -14.62 -3.65 -6.96
C GLN A 197 -14.46 -5.08 -6.42
N MET A 198 -13.62 -5.28 -5.41
CA MET A 198 -13.41 -6.61 -4.82
C MET A 198 -14.67 -7.13 -4.16
N LEU A 199 -15.40 -6.32 -3.41
CA LEU A 199 -16.69 -6.66 -2.81
C LEU A 199 -17.70 -7.12 -3.87
N LYS A 200 -17.81 -6.36 -4.97
CA LYS A 200 -18.66 -6.72 -6.10
C LYS A 200 -18.28 -8.06 -6.72
N ASN A 201 -16.98 -8.36 -6.86
CA ASN A 201 -16.49 -9.64 -7.34
C ASN A 201 -16.94 -10.80 -6.46
N PHE A 202 -17.01 -10.58 -5.15
CA PHE A 202 -17.50 -11.56 -4.17
C PHE A 202 -19.01 -11.48 -3.89
N GLY A 203 -19.79 -10.83 -4.76
CA GLY A 203 -21.25 -10.82 -4.74
C GLY A 203 -21.90 -9.80 -3.79
N ILE A 204 -21.12 -8.90 -3.23
CA ILE A 204 -21.61 -7.83 -2.34
C ILE A 204 -22.05 -6.61 -3.16
N THR A 205 -23.24 -6.10 -2.85
CA THR A 205 -23.81 -4.92 -3.50
C THR A 205 -23.75 -3.72 -2.55
N ILE A 206 -23.19 -2.62 -3.04
CA ILE A 206 -23.13 -1.33 -2.34
C ILE A 206 -23.58 -0.24 -3.33
N HIS A 207 -24.46 0.64 -2.89
CA HIS A 207 -24.95 1.75 -3.70
C HIS A 207 -24.21 3.03 -3.31
N GLN A 208 -23.65 3.73 -4.29
CA GLN A 208 -22.94 5.00 -4.08
C GLN A 208 -23.74 6.15 -4.67
N LYS A 209 -23.90 7.23 -3.88
CA LYS A 209 -24.43 8.52 -4.33
C LYS A 209 -23.55 9.64 -3.77
N GLY A 210 -22.73 10.23 -4.63
CA GLY A 210 -21.70 11.18 -4.20
C GLY A 210 -20.73 10.52 -3.22
N ASN A 211 -20.56 11.11 -2.05
CA ASN A 211 -19.69 10.60 -0.98
C ASN A 211 -20.43 9.73 0.06
N THR A 212 -21.67 9.33 -0.24
CA THR A 212 -22.46 8.46 0.62
C THR A 212 -22.59 7.07 0.00
N TYR A 213 -22.29 6.04 0.79
CA TYR A 213 -22.45 4.64 0.46
C TYR A 213 -23.62 4.06 1.27
N SER A 214 -24.62 3.49 0.58
CA SER A 214 -25.70 2.72 1.18
C SER A 214 -25.38 1.23 1.04
N ILE A 215 -25.33 0.53 2.16
CA ILE A 215 -24.91 -0.84 2.29
C ILE A 215 -26.09 -1.68 2.78
N PRO A 216 -26.83 -2.37 1.88
CA PRO A 216 -27.86 -3.30 2.30
C PRO A 216 -27.28 -4.36 3.24
N GLY A 217 -28.00 -4.68 4.30
CA GLY A 217 -27.62 -5.73 5.24
C GLY A 217 -27.97 -7.13 4.77
N SER A 218 -27.68 -8.12 5.63
CA SER A 218 -27.97 -9.54 5.40
C SER A 218 -27.40 -10.11 4.11
N GLN A 219 -26.28 -9.54 3.61
CA GLN A 219 -25.58 -10.02 2.44
C GLN A 219 -24.58 -11.14 2.83
N HIS A 220 -24.21 -11.94 1.86
CA HIS A 220 -23.27 -13.04 2.02
C HIS A 220 -22.24 -12.99 0.93
N TYR A 221 -20.96 -13.08 1.31
CA TYR A 221 -19.87 -13.24 0.37
C TYR A 221 -19.98 -14.58 -0.35
N GLN A 222 -19.75 -14.58 -1.67
CA GLN A 222 -19.76 -15.76 -2.52
C GLN A 222 -18.34 -16.16 -2.83
N ALA A 223 -18.00 -17.44 -2.64
CA ALA A 223 -16.69 -17.96 -2.99
C ALA A 223 -16.36 -17.72 -4.47
N LYS A 224 -15.15 -17.25 -4.76
CA LYS A 224 -14.72 -16.85 -6.10
C LYS A 224 -13.24 -17.13 -6.28
N ASN A 225 -12.86 -17.59 -7.48
CA ASN A 225 -11.47 -17.65 -7.87
C ASN A 225 -11.04 -16.27 -8.39
N VAL A 226 -9.93 -15.74 -7.86
CA VAL A 226 -9.41 -14.41 -8.18
C VAL A 226 -7.93 -14.52 -8.50
N HIS A 227 -7.53 -13.91 -9.60
CA HIS A 227 -6.13 -13.62 -9.90
C HIS A 227 -5.80 -12.19 -9.47
N VAL A 228 -4.71 -12.01 -8.72
CA VAL A 228 -4.28 -10.69 -8.24
C VAL A 228 -3.27 -10.11 -9.22
N GLU A 229 -3.62 -9.00 -9.84
CA GLU A 229 -2.81 -8.26 -10.79
C GLU A 229 -1.53 -7.66 -10.20
N GLY A 230 -0.58 -7.24 -11.05
CA GLY A 230 0.66 -6.58 -10.64
C GLY A 230 0.44 -5.23 -9.95
N ASP A 231 1.37 -4.86 -9.08
CA ASP A 231 1.29 -3.68 -8.23
C ASP A 231 1.87 -2.44 -8.91
N TYR A 232 1.02 -1.47 -9.29
CA TYR A 232 1.46 -0.22 -9.90
C TYR A 232 2.35 0.61 -8.99
N SER A 233 2.21 0.52 -7.67
CA SER A 233 3.10 1.21 -6.75
C SER A 233 4.50 0.60 -6.71
N GLN A 234 4.63 -0.70 -7.00
CA GLN A 234 5.93 -1.38 -7.14
C GLN A 234 6.51 -1.15 -8.54
N MET A 235 5.67 -1.21 -9.58
CA MET A 235 6.03 -0.83 -10.95
C MET A 235 6.69 0.54 -11.02
N ALA A 236 6.24 1.49 -10.20
CA ALA A 236 6.72 2.85 -10.18
C ALA A 236 8.24 2.96 -9.97
N PHE A 237 8.85 2.09 -9.16
CA PHE A 237 10.29 2.10 -8.93
C PHE A 237 11.07 1.80 -10.20
N PHE A 238 10.65 0.79 -10.95
CA PHE A 238 11.28 0.41 -12.22
C PHE A 238 10.94 1.38 -13.34
N GLY A 239 9.72 1.91 -13.36
CA GLY A 239 9.29 2.94 -14.31
C GLY A 239 10.12 4.22 -14.18
N VAL A 240 10.31 4.69 -12.94
CA VAL A 240 11.19 5.84 -12.68
C VAL A 240 12.64 5.51 -13.05
N LEU A 241 13.16 4.35 -12.62
CA LEU A 241 14.53 3.93 -12.98
C LEU A 241 14.77 3.94 -14.49
N ALA A 242 13.84 3.39 -15.28
CA ALA A 242 13.91 3.40 -16.74
C ALA A 242 13.87 4.83 -17.30
N SER A 243 12.93 5.67 -16.81
CA SER A 243 12.79 7.05 -17.28
C SER A 243 14.04 7.90 -17.03
N LEU A 244 14.83 7.57 -16.02
CA LEU A 244 16.04 8.32 -15.66
C LEU A 244 17.26 7.95 -16.51
N GLN A 245 17.35 6.72 -17.04
CA GLN A 245 18.63 6.31 -17.66
C GLN A 245 18.56 5.31 -18.80
N SER A 246 17.40 4.68 -19.11
CA SER A 246 17.40 3.52 -20.01
C SER A 246 16.03 3.23 -20.63
N GLU A 247 15.85 1.98 -21.05
CA GLU A 247 14.57 1.39 -21.42
C GLU A 247 14.36 0.09 -20.62
N LEU A 248 13.19 -0.08 -20.02
CA LEU A 248 12.76 -1.33 -19.42
C LEU A 248 11.37 -1.74 -19.92
N THR A 249 11.19 -3.04 -20.10
CA THR A 249 9.87 -3.66 -20.26
C THR A 249 9.43 -4.22 -18.91
N ILE A 250 8.26 -3.81 -18.46
CA ILE A 250 7.67 -4.16 -17.17
C ILE A 250 6.44 -5.00 -17.45
N THR A 251 6.37 -6.22 -16.89
CA THR A 251 5.32 -7.20 -17.17
C THR A 251 4.46 -7.49 -15.95
N ASN A 252 3.40 -8.27 -16.13
CA ASN A 252 2.39 -8.59 -15.12
C ASN A 252 1.55 -7.36 -14.72
N MET A 253 1.28 -6.47 -15.69
CA MET A 253 0.52 -5.25 -15.45
C MET A 253 -0.85 -5.34 -16.14
N ASP A 254 -1.93 -5.07 -15.39
CA ASP A 254 -3.26 -4.96 -15.98
C ASP A 254 -3.47 -3.53 -16.51
N PRO A 255 -3.62 -3.34 -17.84
CA PRO A 255 -3.85 -2.02 -18.40
C PRO A 255 -5.19 -1.41 -17.99
N ASP A 256 -6.16 -2.22 -17.58
CA ASP A 256 -7.49 -1.79 -17.13
C ASP A 256 -7.59 -1.66 -15.59
N SER A 257 -6.46 -1.83 -14.89
CA SER A 257 -6.38 -1.72 -13.43
C SER A 257 -6.98 -0.42 -12.91
N MET A 258 -7.73 -0.54 -11.82
CA MET A 258 -8.29 0.58 -11.06
C MET A 258 -7.38 1.07 -9.92
N GLN A 259 -6.15 0.55 -9.81
CA GLN A 259 -5.19 1.02 -8.82
C GLN A 259 -4.90 2.52 -9.00
N GLY A 260 -5.05 3.32 -7.95
CA GLY A 260 -4.76 4.76 -7.98
C GLY A 260 -3.31 5.06 -8.34
N ASP A 261 -2.40 4.16 -7.95
CA ASP A 261 -0.98 4.26 -8.27
C ASP A 261 -0.65 4.05 -9.76
N LYS A 262 -1.62 3.63 -10.59
CA LYS A 262 -1.51 3.68 -12.06
C LYS A 262 -1.27 5.10 -12.57
N ALA A 263 -1.56 6.12 -11.75
CA ALA A 263 -1.19 7.51 -12.01
C ALA A 263 0.30 7.69 -12.30
N ILE A 264 1.17 6.75 -11.91
CA ILE A 264 2.60 6.78 -12.26
C ILE A 264 2.82 6.89 -13.76
N LEU A 265 2.02 6.21 -14.59
CA LEU A 265 2.15 6.28 -16.05
C LEU A 265 1.97 7.71 -16.57
N TYR A 266 0.96 8.40 -16.04
CA TYR A 266 0.71 9.82 -16.37
C TYR A 266 1.85 10.71 -15.87
N GLN A 267 2.36 10.47 -14.63
CA GLN A 267 3.45 11.28 -14.07
C GLN A 267 4.75 11.11 -14.87
N LEU A 268 5.06 9.91 -15.34
CA LEU A 268 6.22 9.65 -16.19
C LEU A 268 6.08 10.34 -17.56
N GLN A 269 4.91 10.24 -18.20
CA GLN A 269 4.64 10.90 -19.49
C GLN A 269 4.69 12.43 -19.34
N ASN A 270 4.11 12.96 -18.28
CA ASN A 270 4.10 14.40 -18.02
C ASN A 270 5.51 14.94 -17.74
N ALA A 271 6.37 14.16 -17.10
CA ALA A 271 7.78 14.50 -16.94
C ALA A 271 8.57 14.44 -18.28
N GLY A 272 8.02 13.80 -19.32
CA GLY A 272 8.63 13.70 -20.63
C GLY A 272 9.10 12.31 -21.04
N ALA A 273 9.03 11.29 -20.17
CA ALA A 273 9.41 9.93 -20.51
C ALA A 273 8.46 9.33 -21.56
N LYS A 274 8.97 8.48 -22.45
CA LYS A 274 8.13 7.73 -23.37
C LYS A 274 7.59 6.49 -22.67
N VAL A 275 6.27 6.38 -22.61
CA VAL A 275 5.57 5.24 -22.01
C VAL A 275 4.66 4.61 -23.07
N SER A 276 4.76 3.30 -23.27
CA SER A 276 3.88 2.54 -24.15
C SER A 276 3.35 1.30 -23.42
N THR A 277 2.07 0.98 -23.66
CA THR A 277 1.39 -0.19 -23.08
C THR A 277 0.97 -1.12 -24.20
N LYS A 278 1.27 -2.41 -24.05
CA LYS A 278 0.84 -3.46 -24.97
C LYS A 278 0.51 -4.72 -24.18
N ASN A 279 -0.73 -5.13 -24.18
CA ASN A 279 -1.25 -6.24 -23.36
C ASN A 279 -0.94 -5.99 -21.86
N ASP A 280 -0.29 -6.95 -21.21
CA ASP A 280 0.16 -6.90 -19.80
C ASP A 280 1.56 -6.27 -19.62
N GLN A 281 2.08 -5.59 -20.63
CA GLN A 281 3.44 -5.04 -20.65
C GLN A 281 3.42 -3.52 -20.76
N ILE A 282 4.27 -2.88 -19.98
CA ILE A 282 4.52 -1.44 -20.04
C ILE A 282 6.00 -1.25 -20.35
N THR A 283 6.30 -0.54 -21.43
CA THR A 283 7.68 -0.15 -21.75
C THR A 283 7.86 1.32 -21.45
N VAL A 284 8.87 1.62 -20.63
CA VAL A 284 9.28 2.99 -20.29
C VAL A 284 10.67 3.23 -20.83
N THR A 285 10.81 4.33 -21.60
CA THR A 285 12.07 4.71 -22.26
C THR A 285 12.47 6.12 -21.81
N HIS A 286 13.75 6.28 -21.48
CA HIS A 286 14.35 7.55 -21.11
C HIS A 286 14.20 8.61 -22.20
N GLN A 287 13.86 9.82 -21.80
CA GLN A 287 13.88 11.04 -22.59
C GLN A 287 14.28 12.20 -21.65
N PRO A 288 14.65 13.38 -22.17
CA PRO A 288 14.89 14.55 -21.31
C PRO A 288 13.68 14.87 -20.43
N LEU A 289 13.90 14.90 -19.12
CA LEU A 289 12.83 15.06 -18.15
C LEU A 289 12.69 16.50 -17.67
N GLN A 290 11.46 16.93 -17.41
CA GLN A 290 11.10 18.26 -16.94
C GLN A 290 10.29 18.19 -15.65
N ALA A 291 10.45 19.23 -14.84
CA ALA A 291 9.71 19.41 -13.60
C ALA A 291 8.21 19.64 -13.86
N GLN A 292 7.39 19.30 -12.87
CA GLN A 292 5.94 19.38 -12.93
C GLN A 292 5.33 19.64 -11.56
N THR A 293 4.04 19.92 -11.49
CA THR A 293 3.28 19.85 -10.25
C THR A 293 2.66 18.46 -10.10
N ILE A 294 2.81 17.84 -8.92
CA ILE A 294 2.35 16.48 -8.62
C ILE A 294 1.36 16.53 -7.45
N ASP A 295 0.15 16.07 -7.70
CA ASP A 295 -0.88 15.91 -6.67
C ASP A 295 -0.83 14.50 -6.09
N LEU A 296 -0.60 14.37 -4.78
CA LEU A 296 -0.50 13.10 -4.06
C LEU A 296 -1.80 12.67 -3.36
N ALA A 297 -2.89 13.43 -3.47
CA ALA A 297 -4.15 13.12 -2.80
C ALA A 297 -4.65 11.69 -3.08
N ASN A 298 -4.54 11.20 -4.30
CA ASN A 298 -5.03 9.87 -4.70
C ASN A 298 -3.94 8.81 -4.91
N CYS A 299 -2.66 9.16 -4.83
CA CYS A 299 -1.53 8.24 -5.00
C CYS A 299 -0.39 8.51 -4.00
N PRO A 300 -0.66 8.62 -2.69
CA PRO A 300 0.36 8.99 -1.70
C PRO A 300 1.51 7.99 -1.66
N ASP A 301 1.27 6.75 -2.02
CA ASP A 301 2.29 5.70 -2.01
C ASP A 301 3.37 5.87 -3.10
N LEU A 302 3.11 6.69 -4.12
CA LEU A 302 4.09 7.09 -5.11
C LEU A 302 5.03 8.21 -4.63
N GLY A 303 4.71 8.90 -3.52
CA GLY A 303 5.46 10.07 -3.04
C GLY A 303 6.97 9.87 -3.02
N PRO A 304 7.53 8.85 -2.34
CA PRO A 304 8.97 8.63 -2.25
C PRO A 304 9.65 8.46 -3.61
N ILE A 305 9.09 7.64 -4.50
CA ILE A 305 9.73 7.41 -5.80
C ILE A 305 9.57 8.60 -6.75
N LEU A 306 8.48 9.36 -6.64
CA LEU A 306 8.29 10.58 -7.42
C LEU A 306 9.23 11.69 -6.94
N CYS A 307 9.63 11.75 -5.66
CA CYS A 307 10.69 12.62 -5.19
C CYS A 307 12.04 12.29 -5.86
N VAL A 308 12.32 11.00 -6.09
CA VAL A 308 13.50 10.59 -6.87
C VAL A 308 13.40 11.06 -8.32
N LEU A 309 12.26 10.84 -8.99
CA LEU A 309 12.03 11.36 -10.34
C LEU A 309 12.27 12.87 -10.41
N ALA A 310 11.66 13.62 -9.49
CA ALA A 310 11.76 15.08 -9.41
C ALA A 310 13.20 15.55 -9.22
N SER A 311 14.01 14.79 -8.48
CA SER A 311 15.43 15.11 -8.26
C SER A 311 16.24 15.17 -9.55
N PHE A 312 15.84 14.42 -10.58
CA PHE A 312 16.53 14.39 -11.87
C PHE A 312 15.80 15.15 -13.00
N CYS A 313 14.63 15.74 -12.72
CA CYS A 313 13.90 16.57 -13.67
C CYS A 313 14.49 17.99 -13.71
N LYS A 314 14.64 18.56 -14.91
CA LYS A 314 15.08 19.95 -15.05
C LYS A 314 14.00 20.91 -14.58
N GLY A 315 14.32 21.77 -13.61
CA GLY A 315 13.42 22.78 -13.08
C GLY A 315 12.98 22.51 -11.65
N CYS A 316 11.84 23.07 -11.25
CA CYS A 316 11.29 22.97 -9.90
C CYS A 316 10.01 22.16 -9.91
N THR A 317 10.01 21.01 -9.22
CA THR A 317 8.81 20.18 -9.01
C THR A 317 8.15 20.52 -7.68
N HIS A 318 6.84 20.73 -7.72
CA HIS A 318 6.01 20.97 -6.54
C HIS A 318 5.08 19.79 -6.28
N PHE A 319 5.10 19.26 -5.06
CA PHE A 319 4.15 18.26 -4.58
C PHE A 319 3.13 18.93 -3.70
N ILE A 320 1.85 18.63 -3.93
CA ILE A 320 0.72 19.10 -3.14
C ILE A 320 -0.06 17.92 -2.57
N HIS A 321 -0.83 18.16 -1.50
CA HIS A 321 -1.59 17.15 -0.76
C HIS A 321 -0.72 15.99 -0.26
N ALA A 322 0.44 16.33 0.30
CA ALA A 322 1.44 15.36 0.77
C ALA A 322 1.27 14.99 2.25
N LYS A 323 0.45 15.69 3.03
CA LYS A 323 0.30 15.56 4.49
C LYS A 323 0.19 14.11 4.98
N ARG A 324 -0.54 13.27 4.25
CA ARG A 324 -0.75 11.86 4.61
C ARG A 324 0.53 11.01 4.59
N LEU A 325 1.58 11.46 3.93
CA LEU A 325 2.88 10.80 3.95
C LEU A 325 3.51 10.80 5.36
N ARG A 326 3.13 11.76 6.22
CA ARG A 326 3.67 11.89 7.58
C ARG A 326 3.19 10.80 8.54
N ILE A 327 2.02 10.21 8.28
CA ILE A 327 1.39 9.20 9.14
C ILE A 327 1.49 7.76 8.58
N LYS A 328 2.45 7.52 7.68
CA LYS A 328 2.74 6.20 7.12
C LYS A 328 3.66 5.39 8.05
N GLU A 329 4.38 4.41 7.52
CA GLU A 329 5.35 3.57 8.25
C GLU A 329 6.49 4.40 8.85
N SER A 330 6.88 5.45 8.14
CA SER A 330 7.72 6.56 8.62
C SER A 330 7.00 7.89 8.36
N ASP A 331 7.52 9.02 8.85
CA ASP A 331 7.24 10.30 8.23
C ASP A 331 8.01 10.34 6.91
N ARG A 332 7.31 10.00 5.80
CA ARG A 332 7.94 9.89 4.48
C ARG A 332 8.41 11.23 3.92
N ILE A 333 7.80 12.35 4.35
CA ILE A 333 8.25 13.68 3.94
C ILE A 333 9.61 13.96 4.58
N GLU A 334 9.70 13.81 5.90
CA GLU A 334 10.93 14.04 6.65
C GLU A 334 12.05 13.07 6.20
N ALA A 335 11.72 11.79 6.01
CA ALA A 335 12.67 10.79 5.54
C ALA A 335 13.23 11.13 4.16
N MET A 336 12.37 11.46 3.18
CA MET A 336 12.81 11.82 1.84
C MET A 336 13.63 13.12 1.83
N GLU A 337 13.23 14.12 2.60
CA GLU A 337 13.97 15.37 2.71
C GLU A 337 15.35 15.15 3.31
N THR A 338 15.42 14.37 4.40
CA THR A 338 16.69 14.05 5.08
C THR A 338 17.63 13.25 4.17
N GLU A 339 17.13 12.21 3.54
CA GLU A 339 17.96 11.30 2.77
C GLU A 339 18.40 11.89 1.42
N LEU A 340 17.54 12.64 0.74
CA LEU A 340 17.88 13.31 -0.51
C LEU A 340 18.90 14.45 -0.31
N LYS A 341 18.84 15.18 0.82
CA LYS A 341 19.84 16.18 1.16
C LYS A 341 21.26 15.61 1.30
N LYS A 342 21.42 14.35 1.72
CA LYS A 342 22.73 13.69 1.77
C LYS A 342 23.39 13.57 0.39
N TRP A 343 22.57 13.43 -0.66
CA TRP A 343 23.02 13.43 -2.05
C TRP A 343 23.27 14.83 -2.61
N GLY A 344 22.88 15.88 -1.89
CA GLY A 344 22.96 17.28 -2.34
C GLY A 344 21.78 17.71 -3.21
N VAL A 345 20.63 17.06 -3.05
CA VAL A 345 19.36 17.52 -3.64
C VAL A 345 18.90 18.76 -2.92
N ASP A 346 18.46 19.75 -3.69
CA ASP A 346 17.80 20.94 -3.17
C ASP A 346 16.33 20.65 -2.98
N ILE A 347 15.97 20.32 -1.74
CA ILE A 347 14.64 19.92 -1.33
C ILE A 347 14.21 20.65 -0.07
N SER A 348 12.97 21.10 -0.04
CA SER A 348 12.31 21.66 1.14
C SER A 348 10.88 21.15 1.24
N SER A 349 10.35 21.10 2.46
CA SER A 349 8.97 20.66 2.70
C SER A 349 8.25 21.55 3.71
N THR A 350 6.92 21.53 3.64
CA THR A 350 6.01 22.05 4.67
C THR A 350 5.22 20.88 5.26
N GLU A 351 4.16 21.17 6.00
CA GLU A 351 3.27 20.13 6.51
C GLU A 351 2.65 19.29 5.39
N ASP A 352 2.28 19.90 4.25
CA ASP A 352 1.48 19.32 3.18
C ASP A 352 2.12 19.41 1.79
N THR A 353 3.30 19.98 1.66
CA THR A 353 3.96 20.17 0.37
C THR A 353 5.42 19.74 0.39
N ILE A 354 5.96 19.39 -0.81
CA ILE A 354 7.39 19.19 -1.03
C ILE A 354 7.79 19.96 -2.27
N THR A 355 8.95 20.61 -2.22
CA THR A 355 9.53 21.34 -3.37
C THR A 355 10.92 20.79 -3.63
N ILE A 356 11.20 20.43 -4.90
CA ILE A 356 12.48 19.86 -5.32
C ILE A 356 12.99 20.59 -6.56
N TYR A 357 14.24 21.11 -6.48
CA TYR A 357 14.99 21.64 -7.63
C TYR A 357 15.90 20.55 -8.17
N GLY A 358 15.55 19.96 -9.31
CA GLY A 358 16.26 18.83 -9.88
C GLY A 358 17.52 19.23 -10.63
N LYS A 359 18.47 18.27 -10.75
CA LYS A 359 19.73 18.36 -11.49
C LYS A 359 19.95 17.11 -12.31
N GLU A 360 20.67 17.20 -13.40
CA GLU A 360 20.97 16.03 -14.24
C GLU A 360 21.84 14.99 -13.56
N THR A 361 22.69 15.38 -12.59
CA THR A 361 23.66 14.46 -11.96
C THR A 361 23.92 14.82 -10.50
N TYR A 362 24.21 13.79 -9.70
CA TYR A 362 24.60 13.88 -8.30
C TYR A 362 25.93 13.19 -8.06
N ASP A 363 26.93 13.92 -7.51
CA ASP A 363 28.34 13.52 -7.42
C ASP A 363 28.84 13.52 -5.96
N ARG A 364 27.98 13.15 -5.01
CA ARG A 364 28.38 12.96 -3.61
C ARG A 364 28.95 11.56 -3.40
N LYS A 365 30.08 11.50 -2.68
CA LYS A 365 30.74 10.25 -2.26
C LYS A 365 30.33 9.87 -0.85
N ASP A 366 30.51 8.62 -0.52
CA ASP A 366 30.36 8.06 0.83
C ASP A 366 28.96 8.32 1.45
N VAL A 367 27.92 8.28 0.61
CA VAL A 367 26.56 8.51 1.05
C VAL A 367 26.02 7.28 1.77
N ILE A 368 25.60 7.49 3.03
CA ILE A 368 24.96 6.45 3.86
C ILE A 368 23.52 6.86 4.13
N ILE A 369 22.60 6.04 3.70
CA ILE A 369 21.16 6.23 3.75
C ILE A 369 20.57 5.41 4.90
N ASP A 370 19.68 6.00 5.66
CA ASP A 370 18.79 5.28 6.56
C ASP A 370 17.51 4.86 5.81
N GLY A 371 17.14 3.60 5.89
CA GLY A 371 15.89 3.08 5.33
C GLY A 371 14.65 3.44 6.15
N HIS A 372 14.79 4.10 7.30
CA HIS A 372 13.70 4.53 8.20
C HIS A 372 12.68 3.42 8.52
N ASN A 373 13.12 2.15 8.49
CA ASN A 373 12.23 0.99 8.57
C ASN A 373 11.02 1.05 7.61
N ASP A 374 11.17 1.72 6.46
CA ASP A 374 10.14 1.92 5.44
C ASP A 374 10.62 1.38 4.09
N HIS A 375 9.92 0.37 3.57
CA HIS A 375 10.26 -0.27 2.31
C HIS A 375 10.28 0.71 1.12
N ARG A 376 9.40 1.73 1.11
CA ARG A 376 9.35 2.72 0.03
C ARG A 376 10.54 3.67 0.05
N ILE A 377 11.05 4.00 1.22
CA ILE A 377 12.28 4.79 1.36
C ILE A 377 13.48 3.96 0.86
N VAL A 378 13.59 2.71 1.31
CA VAL A 378 14.67 1.81 0.86
C VAL A 378 14.67 1.67 -0.67
N MET A 379 13.54 1.36 -1.28
CA MET A 379 13.44 1.15 -2.73
C MET A 379 13.67 2.44 -3.51
N ALA A 380 13.12 3.58 -3.08
CA ALA A 380 13.34 4.88 -3.72
C ALA A 380 14.81 5.29 -3.69
N MET A 381 15.46 5.16 -2.54
CA MET A 381 16.88 5.48 -2.39
C MET A 381 17.78 4.50 -3.17
N SER A 382 17.36 3.25 -3.33
CA SER A 382 18.07 2.30 -4.21
C SER A 382 18.04 2.75 -5.67
N VAL A 383 16.88 3.18 -6.16
CA VAL A 383 16.73 3.76 -7.52
C VAL A 383 17.62 5.00 -7.67
N PHE A 384 17.63 5.90 -6.68
CA PHE A 384 18.51 7.06 -6.70
C PHE A 384 19.99 6.65 -6.79
N GLY A 385 20.42 5.68 -5.96
CA GLY A 385 21.79 5.20 -5.93
C GLY A 385 22.26 4.57 -7.23
N LEU A 386 21.37 3.86 -7.96
CA LEU A 386 21.67 3.33 -9.29
C LEU A 386 21.90 4.44 -10.33
N CYS A 387 21.30 5.61 -10.15
CA CYS A 387 21.41 6.76 -11.05
C CYS A 387 22.47 7.80 -10.62
N ALA A 388 23.00 7.71 -9.41
CA ALA A 388 24.05 8.60 -8.91
C ALA A 388 25.41 8.30 -9.55
N LYS A 389 26.45 9.13 -9.29
CA LYS A 389 27.80 8.92 -9.84
C LYS A 389 28.68 8.00 -8.98
N HIS A 390 28.39 7.88 -7.71
CA HIS A 390 29.21 7.11 -6.76
C HIS A 390 28.37 6.09 -6.00
N PRO A 391 28.98 4.99 -5.53
CA PRO A 391 28.32 4.01 -4.70
C PRO A 391 27.77 4.61 -3.40
N SER A 392 26.68 4.04 -2.92
CA SER A 392 26.05 4.40 -1.65
C SER A 392 25.69 3.16 -0.84
N VAL A 393 25.46 3.33 0.46
CA VAL A 393 25.06 2.26 1.36
C VAL A 393 23.70 2.58 1.96
N ILE A 394 22.77 1.65 1.88
CA ILE A 394 21.45 1.75 2.52
C ILE A 394 21.42 0.85 3.74
N GLN A 395 21.17 1.42 4.91
CA GLN A 395 20.95 0.70 6.17
C GLN A 395 19.47 0.41 6.36
N GLY A 396 19.13 -0.66 7.08
CA GLY A 396 17.73 -1.03 7.29
C GLY A 396 17.04 -1.62 6.03
N ALA A 397 17.82 -2.08 5.06
CA ALA A 397 17.32 -2.54 3.76
C ALA A 397 16.39 -3.76 3.84
N GLN A 398 16.36 -4.50 4.98
CA GLN A 398 15.38 -5.57 5.21
C GLN A 398 13.93 -5.11 5.21
N ALA A 399 13.67 -3.81 5.29
CA ALA A 399 12.30 -3.27 5.25
C ALA A 399 11.55 -3.64 3.95
N ILE A 400 12.26 -3.96 2.84
CA ILE A 400 11.63 -4.43 1.59
C ILE A 400 10.75 -5.67 1.78
N THR A 401 11.06 -6.52 2.78
CA THR A 401 10.29 -7.74 3.05
C THR A 401 8.82 -7.49 3.42
N LYS A 402 8.47 -6.25 3.77
CA LYS A 402 7.09 -5.86 4.06
C LYS A 402 6.19 -5.88 2.82
N SER A 403 6.76 -5.64 1.62
CA SER A 403 5.94 -5.52 0.40
C SER A 403 6.58 -6.08 -0.87
N TYR A 404 7.93 -6.09 -0.98
CA TYR A 404 8.65 -6.54 -2.16
C TYR A 404 9.93 -7.27 -1.77
N PRO A 405 9.83 -8.49 -1.24
CA PRO A 405 11.00 -9.23 -0.75
C PRO A 405 12.09 -9.46 -1.79
N THR A 406 11.72 -9.63 -3.08
CA THR A 406 12.64 -9.91 -4.19
C THR A 406 13.15 -8.66 -4.90
N PHE A 407 12.95 -7.46 -4.35
CA PHE A 407 13.29 -6.19 -5.03
C PHE A 407 14.76 -6.14 -5.50
N PHE A 408 15.71 -6.53 -4.66
CA PHE A 408 17.13 -6.51 -5.03
C PHE A 408 17.47 -7.60 -6.04
N ASP A 409 16.82 -8.77 -6.00
CA ASP A 409 16.99 -9.82 -7.00
C ASP A 409 16.50 -9.34 -8.37
N ASP A 410 15.40 -8.60 -8.41
CA ASP A 410 14.86 -8.05 -9.64
C ASP A 410 15.73 -6.90 -10.18
N ILE A 411 16.35 -6.09 -9.31
CA ILE A 411 17.40 -5.14 -9.71
C ILE A 411 18.58 -5.87 -10.37
N LEU A 412 19.03 -6.99 -9.80
CA LEU A 412 20.13 -7.79 -10.38
C LEU A 412 19.74 -8.40 -11.73
N LYS A 413 18.51 -8.89 -11.90
CA LYS A 413 18.01 -9.46 -13.17
C LYS A 413 18.03 -8.45 -14.32
N ILE A 414 17.81 -7.17 -14.03
CA ILE A 414 17.87 -6.09 -15.03
C ILE A 414 19.26 -5.44 -15.10
N HIS A 415 20.31 -6.14 -14.64
CA HIS A 415 21.72 -5.74 -14.67
C HIS A 415 22.08 -4.55 -13.76
N GLY A 416 21.22 -4.18 -12.81
CA GLY A 416 21.60 -3.28 -11.74
C GLY A 416 22.62 -3.94 -10.80
N LYS A 417 23.47 -3.14 -10.13
CA LYS A 417 24.56 -3.65 -9.29
C LYS A 417 24.29 -3.35 -7.82
N VAL A 418 23.99 -4.38 -7.06
CA VAL A 418 23.73 -4.33 -5.62
C VAL A 418 24.52 -5.42 -4.90
N GLU A 419 24.94 -5.16 -3.68
CA GLU A 419 25.71 -6.08 -2.83
C GLU A 419 25.16 -6.02 -1.41
N ILE A 420 24.82 -7.17 -0.83
CA ILE A 420 24.42 -7.27 0.58
C ILE A 420 25.71 -7.28 1.40
N VAL A 421 25.84 -6.36 2.39
CA VAL A 421 27.05 -6.12 3.18
C VAL A 421 26.82 -6.42 4.67
#